data_63e2c34b646b4036a9235fa96bc197ab
#
_entry.id   63e2c34b646b4036a9235fa96bc197ab
#
_cell.length_a   1.000
_cell.length_b   1.000
_cell.length_c   1.000
_cell.angle_alpha   90.00
_cell.angle_beta   90.00
_cell.angle_gamma   90.00
#
_symmetry.space_group_name_H-M   'P 1'
#
loop_
_entity.id
_entity.type
_entity.pdbx_description
1 polymer ?
#
loop_
_entity_poly.entity_id
_entity_poly.type
_entity_poly.pdbx_seq_one_letter_code
_entity_poly.pdbx_strand_id
1 'polypeptide(L)'
;PDFSSQEAASSEPAEPAEASGDPSEPAIPANSDNAIELSEFYIPEIPLSQELQAYTYQQCQEKQVSYELVLAMMYHESNYDPSAVRYYEDGSSDSGIMQINSINSQSLYELYGITDLQDPYENILAGVSIISGFVHQYGEHDGLMAYNMGVGGYQNAIANGTYTTTYAQNIMATKS
;
A
#
# COMPACT_ATOMS: atom_id res chain seq x y z
N PRO A 1 22.43 -35.93 -41.55
CA PRO A 1 23.44 -35.27 -42.22
C PRO A 1 23.26 -33.78 -42.04
N ASP A 2 24.07 -33.12 -41.34
CA ASP A 2 25.44 -32.76 -41.60
C ASP A 2 25.59 -31.35 -42.17
N PHE A 3 26.27 -30.60 -41.41
CA PHE A 3 27.38 -29.68 -41.63
C PHE A 3 27.04 -28.28 -42.14
N SER A 4 27.61 -27.29 -41.73
CA SER A 4 28.77 -26.80 -41.00
C SER A 4 29.03 -25.35 -41.40
N SER A 5 29.51 -24.58 -40.41
CA SER A 5 30.58 -23.59 -40.47
C SER A 5 30.54 -22.43 -41.48
N GLN A 6 30.62 -21.23 -40.97
CA GLN A 6 31.64 -20.21 -41.23
C GLN A 6 31.19 -18.91 -40.55
N GLU A 7 31.93 -18.39 -39.67
CA GLU A 7 33.21 -17.67 -39.58
C GLU A 7 32.99 -16.17 -39.37
N ALA A 8 33.72 -15.67 -38.43
CA ALA A 8 33.75 -14.38 -37.79
C ALA A 8 34.05 -13.21 -38.75
N ALA A 9 33.47 -12.04 -38.40
CA ALA A 9 34.09 -10.75 -38.68
C ALA A 9 33.91 -9.82 -37.47
N SER A 10 35.06 -9.48 -36.91
CA SER A 10 35.29 -8.53 -35.85
C SER A 10 34.97 -7.10 -36.27
N SER A 11 34.36 -6.31 -35.42
CA SER A 11 34.59 -4.87 -35.33
C SER A 11 34.41 -4.40 -33.90
N GLU A 12 35.41 -3.68 -33.44
CA GLU A 12 35.67 -3.16 -32.10
C GLU A 12 34.65 -2.10 -31.63
N PRO A 13 34.66 -1.74 -30.32
CA PRO A 13 33.52 -1.20 -29.59
C PRO A 13 33.52 0.34 -29.62
N ALA A 14 32.30 0.91 -29.66
CA ALA A 14 32.05 2.30 -29.34
C ALA A 14 31.75 2.43 -27.84
N GLU A 15 32.44 3.33 -27.16
CA GLU A 15 32.28 3.68 -25.75
C GLU A 15 30.86 4.08 -25.40
N PRO A 16 30.40 3.76 -24.18
CA PRO A 16 29.07 4.15 -23.71
C PRO A 16 29.08 5.60 -23.20
N ALA A 17 28.18 6.40 -23.73
CA ALA A 17 27.79 7.67 -23.11
C ALA A 17 27.12 7.41 -21.76
N GLU A 18 27.69 8.01 -20.74
CA GLU A 18 27.10 8.04 -19.39
C GLU A 18 25.74 8.72 -19.42
N ALA A 19 24.68 7.95 -19.15
CA ALA A 19 23.38 8.46 -18.75
C ALA A 19 23.14 7.97 -17.30
N SER A 20 23.54 8.80 -16.35
CA SER A 20 23.14 8.68 -14.96
C SER A 20 21.66 9.09 -14.84
N GLY A 21 20.81 8.12 -14.70
CA GLY A 21 19.40 8.30 -14.34
C GLY A 21 18.97 7.05 -13.60
N ASP A 22 18.73 7.19 -12.31
CA ASP A 22 18.19 6.16 -11.45
C ASP A 22 16.74 5.86 -11.87
N PRO A 23 16.36 4.60 -12.21
CA PRO A 23 15.02 4.29 -12.73
C PRO A 23 14.07 3.78 -11.65
N SER A 24 13.98 4.41 -10.48
CA SER A 24 13.14 3.92 -9.39
C SER A 24 12.17 4.92 -8.77
N GLU A 25 11.84 6.01 -9.45
CA GLU A 25 10.71 6.85 -9.04
C GLU A 25 9.54 6.70 -10.03
N PRO A 26 8.37 6.23 -9.58
CA PRO A 26 7.18 6.35 -10.40
C PRO A 26 6.86 7.84 -10.58
N ALA A 27 6.97 8.34 -11.81
CA ALA A 27 6.64 9.70 -12.15
C ALA A 27 5.19 9.99 -11.77
N ILE A 28 4.98 10.89 -10.82
CA ILE A 28 3.67 11.48 -10.53
C ILE A 28 3.22 12.16 -11.84
N PRO A 29 2.08 11.82 -12.43
CA PRO A 29 1.63 12.48 -13.65
C PRO A 29 1.35 13.95 -13.32
N ALA A 30 2.21 14.83 -13.83
CA ALA A 30 2.00 16.27 -13.79
C ALA A 30 0.86 16.62 -14.77
N ASN A 31 -0.37 16.47 -14.30
CA ASN A 31 -1.53 16.98 -14.99
C ASN A 31 -1.89 18.34 -14.35
N SER A 32 -1.62 19.42 -15.06
CA SER A 32 -1.63 20.79 -14.60
C SER A 32 -3.02 21.39 -14.28
N ASP A 33 -4.08 20.58 -14.30
CA ASP A 33 -5.45 21.04 -14.04
C ASP A 33 -6.05 20.57 -12.69
N ASN A 34 -5.27 19.85 -11.87
CA ASN A 34 -5.70 19.44 -10.53
C ASN A 34 -4.52 19.38 -9.56
N ALA A 35 -3.80 20.49 -9.42
CA ALA A 35 -2.79 20.62 -8.38
C ALA A 35 -3.50 20.60 -7.02
N ILE A 36 -3.37 19.48 -6.30
CA ILE A 36 -3.86 19.36 -4.92
C ILE A 36 -3.08 20.38 -4.08
N GLU A 37 -3.80 21.27 -3.40
CA GLU A 37 -3.17 22.25 -2.51
C GLU A 37 -2.52 21.50 -1.31
N LEU A 38 -1.29 21.88 -0.94
CA LEU A 38 -0.58 21.27 0.19
C LEU A 38 -1.42 21.27 1.48
N SER A 39 -2.22 22.31 1.68
CA SER A 39 -3.11 22.46 2.84
C SER A 39 -4.20 21.39 2.91
N GLU A 40 -4.48 20.66 1.83
CA GLU A 40 -5.53 19.64 1.81
C GLU A 40 -5.05 18.30 2.36
N PHE A 41 -3.74 18.00 2.28
CA PHE A 41 -3.23 16.68 2.64
C PHE A 41 -2.00 16.70 3.54
N TYR A 42 -1.18 17.77 3.51
CA TYR A 42 0.11 17.73 4.20
C TYR A 42 -0.01 18.13 5.67
N ILE A 43 0.37 17.20 6.54
CA ILE A 43 0.39 17.35 8.00
C ILE A 43 1.85 17.19 8.45
N PRO A 44 2.54 18.31 8.79
CA PRO A 44 3.98 18.30 9.11
C PRO A 44 4.35 17.44 10.32
N GLU A 45 3.40 17.21 11.24
CA GLU A 45 3.58 16.41 12.45
C GLU A 45 3.62 14.90 12.20
N ILE A 46 3.11 14.45 11.04
CA ILE A 46 3.15 13.05 10.65
C ILE A 46 4.50 12.74 10.02
N PRO A 47 5.22 11.71 10.51
CA PRO A 47 6.58 11.38 10.05
C PRO A 47 6.56 10.61 8.70
N LEU A 48 5.80 11.12 7.74
CA LEU A 48 5.78 10.67 6.35
C LEU A 48 6.25 11.80 5.45
N SER A 49 6.96 11.45 4.37
CA SER A 49 7.33 12.43 3.37
C SER A 49 6.08 13.07 2.75
N GLN A 50 6.23 14.29 2.25
CA GLN A 50 5.15 14.99 1.56
C GLN A 50 4.61 14.18 0.37
N GLU A 51 5.50 13.48 -0.35
CA GLU A 51 5.16 12.66 -1.50
C GLU A 51 4.29 11.46 -1.09
N LEU A 52 4.62 10.79 0.01
CA LEU A 52 3.81 9.68 0.52
C LEU A 52 2.46 10.15 1.06
N GLN A 53 2.42 11.32 1.70
CA GLN A 53 1.15 11.91 2.15
C GLN A 53 0.28 12.29 0.95
N ALA A 54 0.84 12.92 -0.10
CA ALA A 54 0.14 13.26 -1.33
C ALA A 54 -0.42 12.01 -2.03
N TYR A 55 0.41 10.98 -2.16
CA TYR A 55 -0.01 9.71 -2.76
C TYR A 55 -1.14 9.04 -1.97
N THR A 56 -1.00 8.99 -0.64
CA THR A 56 -2.05 8.46 0.24
C THR A 56 -3.37 9.23 0.08
N TYR A 57 -3.30 10.57 0.08
CA TYR A 57 -4.47 11.41 -0.13
C TYR A 57 -5.13 11.13 -1.48
N GLN A 58 -4.35 11.07 -2.56
CA GLN A 58 -4.85 10.74 -3.90
C GLN A 58 -5.57 9.38 -3.91
N GLN A 59 -4.95 8.33 -3.35
CA GLN A 59 -5.55 7.00 -3.28
C GLN A 59 -6.86 7.00 -2.48
N CYS A 60 -6.91 7.77 -1.39
CA CYS A 60 -8.12 7.92 -0.59
C CYS A 60 -9.25 8.60 -1.37
N GLN A 61 -8.95 9.65 -2.14
CA GLN A 61 -9.93 10.34 -2.99
C GLN A 61 -10.45 9.41 -4.10
N GLU A 62 -9.56 8.71 -4.80
CA GLU A 62 -9.92 7.79 -5.87
C GLU A 62 -10.82 6.65 -5.38
N LYS A 63 -10.57 6.15 -4.18
CA LYS A 63 -11.29 5.01 -3.60
C LYS A 63 -12.39 5.41 -2.60
N GLN A 64 -12.65 6.71 -2.46
CA GLN A 64 -13.72 7.28 -1.62
C GLN A 64 -13.70 6.77 -0.16
N VAL A 65 -12.52 6.80 0.44
CA VAL A 65 -12.29 6.50 1.86
C VAL A 65 -11.65 7.71 2.55
N SER A 66 -11.94 7.90 3.85
CA SER A 66 -11.39 9.04 4.61
C SER A 66 -9.87 8.96 4.71
N TYR A 67 -9.19 10.07 4.36
CA TYR A 67 -7.75 10.21 4.50
C TYR A 67 -7.30 10.12 5.96
N GLU A 68 -8.04 10.76 6.86
CA GLU A 68 -7.78 10.73 8.30
C GLU A 68 -7.91 9.31 8.87
N LEU A 69 -8.86 8.53 8.35
CA LEU A 69 -8.98 7.10 8.73
C LEU A 69 -7.72 6.33 8.35
N VAL A 70 -7.24 6.52 7.12
CA VAL A 70 -6.05 5.80 6.62
C VAL A 70 -4.79 6.24 7.37
N LEU A 71 -4.63 7.53 7.68
CA LEU A 71 -3.52 8.01 8.50
C LEU A 71 -3.56 7.41 9.92
N ALA A 72 -4.75 7.37 10.54
CA ALA A 72 -4.90 6.73 11.85
C ALA A 72 -4.57 5.23 11.80
N MET A 73 -4.95 4.53 10.72
CA MET A 73 -4.56 3.13 10.51
C MET A 73 -3.04 2.99 10.41
N MET A 74 -2.35 3.77 9.58
CA MET A 74 -0.89 3.73 9.44
C MET A 74 -0.17 3.94 10.78
N TYR A 75 -0.70 4.84 11.62
CA TYR A 75 -0.18 5.05 12.98
C TYR A 75 -0.29 3.79 13.83
N HIS A 76 -1.47 3.16 13.88
CA HIS A 76 -1.71 1.98 14.71
C HIS A 76 -1.07 0.70 14.17
N GLU A 77 -0.90 0.58 12.86
CA GLU A 77 -0.27 -0.60 12.23
C GLU A 77 1.25 -0.61 12.41
N SER A 78 1.91 0.50 12.12
CA SER A 78 3.37 0.54 12.05
C SER A 78 4.01 1.77 12.71
N ASN A 79 3.22 2.68 13.28
CA ASN A 79 3.69 4.01 13.66
C ASN A 79 4.35 4.76 12.48
N TYR A 80 3.75 4.62 11.29
CA TYR A 80 4.22 5.17 10.02
C TYR A 80 5.56 4.60 9.51
N ASP A 81 5.98 3.42 9.98
CA ASP A 81 7.23 2.78 9.53
C ASP A 81 6.98 1.92 8.28
N PRO A 82 7.45 2.34 7.09
CA PRO A 82 7.27 1.57 5.85
C PRO A 82 8.12 0.29 5.82
N SER A 83 9.14 0.18 6.69
CA SER A 83 9.99 -0.99 6.79
C SER A 83 9.51 -2.05 7.78
N ALA A 84 8.40 -1.78 8.49
CA ALA A 84 7.87 -2.70 9.50
C ALA A 84 7.48 -4.05 8.90
N VAL A 85 7.96 -5.14 9.51
CA VAL A 85 7.60 -6.51 9.14
C VAL A 85 7.35 -7.34 10.39
N ARG A 86 6.25 -8.09 10.40
CA ARG A 86 5.95 -9.09 11.42
C ARG A 86 5.81 -10.46 10.77
N TYR A 87 6.52 -11.46 11.29
CA TYR A 87 6.44 -12.85 10.81
C TYR A 87 5.59 -13.71 11.74
N TYR A 88 4.83 -14.64 11.17
CA TYR A 88 3.98 -15.59 11.87
C TYR A 88 4.50 -17.02 11.75
N GLU A 89 4.07 -17.90 12.67
CA GLU A 89 4.50 -19.31 12.70
C GLU A 89 4.01 -20.12 11.50
N ASP A 90 2.92 -19.71 10.87
CA ASP A 90 2.37 -20.32 9.65
C ASP A 90 3.12 -19.94 8.38
N GLY A 91 4.17 -19.12 8.48
CA GLY A 91 4.99 -18.64 7.38
C GLY A 91 4.45 -17.37 6.69
N SER A 92 3.30 -16.85 7.12
CA SER A 92 2.80 -15.57 6.65
C SER A 92 3.54 -14.40 7.30
N SER A 93 3.39 -13.21 6.74
CA SER A 93 3.94 -11.98 7.31
C SER A 93 3.02 -10.80 7.05
N ASP A 94 3.01 -9.84 7.98
CA ASP A 94 2.48 -8.50 7.73
C ASP A 94 3.62 -7.57 7.37
N SER A 95 3.46 -6.77 6.33
CA SER A 95 4.53 -5.93 5.79
C SER A 95 4.08 -4.49 5.58
N GLY A 96 5.04 -3.58 5.76
CA GLY A 96 4.96 -2.18 5.39
C GLY A 96 4.09 -1.32 6.30
N ILE A 97 3.83 -0.10 5.84
CA ILE A 97 3.21 0.97 6.61
C ILE A 97 1.77 0.64 7.06
N MET A 98 1.04 -0.17 6.27
CA MET A 98 -0.33 -0.60 6.56
C MET A 98 -0.42 -2.08 6.98
N GLN A 99 0.72 -2.74 7.25
CA GLN A 99 0.82 -4.12 7.74
C GLN A 99 -0.06 -5.10 6.92
N ILE A 100 0.20 -5.13 5.61
CA ILE A 100 -0.54 -6.01 4.70
C ILE A 100 -0.05 -7.44 4.86
N ASN A 101 -0.98 -8.37 5.14
CA ASN A 101 -0.64 -9.78 5.26
C ASN A 101 -0.34 -10.41 3.89
N SER A 102 0.75 -11.17 3.83
CA SER A 102 1.25 -11.85 2.62
C SER A 102 0.25 -12.84 2.01
N ILE A 103 -0.75 -13.30 2.76
CA ILE A 103 -1.84 -14.14 2.23
C ILE A 103 -2.63 -13.43 1.12
N ASN A 104 -2.62 -12.10 1.11
CA ASN A 104 -3.31 -11.28 0.11
C ASN A 104 -2.49 -11.08 -1.17
N SER A 105 -1.20 -11.46 -1.21
CA SER A 105 -0.27 -11.13 -2.31
C SER A 105 -0.77 -11.55 -3.67
N GLN A 106 -1.31 -12.78 -3.80
CA GLN A 106 -1.83 -13.27 -5.07
C GLN A 106 -2.99 -12.41 -5.60
N SER A 107 -3.96 -12.12 -4.75
CA SER A 107 -5.13 -11.30 -5.13
C SER A 107 -4.74 -9.86 -5.44
N LEU A 108 -3.78 -9.29 -4.68
CA LEU A 108 -3.27 -7.94 -4.88
C LEU A 108 -2.50 -7.82 -6.20
N TYR A 109 -1.72 -8.85 -6.55
CA TYR A 109 -1.06 -8.92 -7.86
C TYR A 109 -2.08 -8.98 -9.00
N GLU A 110 -3.07 -9.87 -8.90
CA GLU A 110 -4.09 -10.05 -9.94
C GLU A 110 -4.96 -8.80 -10.16
N LEU A 111 -5.30 -8.09 -9.08
CA LEU A 111 -6.20 -6.94 -9.15
C LEU A 111 -5.50 -5.61 -9.44
N TYR A 112 -4.26 -5.44 -8.94
CA TYR A 112 -3.58 -4.14 -8.92
C TYR A 112 -2.14 -4.19 -9.45
N GLY A 113 -1.60 -5.38 -9.77
CA GLY A 113 -0.22 -5.55 -10.22
C GLY A 113 0.82 -5.39 -9.11
N ILE A 114 0.41 -5.43 -7.83
CA ILE A 114 1.29 -5.26 -6.67
C ILE A 114 2.23 -6.45 -6.56
N THR A 115 3.53 -6.18 -6.48
CA THR A 115 4.60 -7.19 -6.47
C THR A 115 5.45 -7.15 -5.21
N ASP A 116 5.52 -6.02 -4.52
CA ASP A 116 6.33 -5.82 -3.33
C ASP A 116 5.55 -5.10 -2.22
N LEU A 117 5.15 -5.85 -1.19
CA LEU A 117 4.45 -5.29 -0.03
C LEU A 117 5.37 -4.47 0.91
N GLN A 118 6.68 -4.40 0.65
CA GLN A 118 7.61 -3.52 1.35
C GLN A 118 7.85 -2.20 0.60
N ASP A 119 7.48 -2.11 -0.68
CA ASP A 119 7.42 -0.82 -1.37
C ASP A 119 6.31 0.04 -0.76
N PRO A 120 6.61 1.25 -0.26
CA PRO A 120 5.62 2.07 0.45
C PRO A 120 4.43 2.48 -0.42
N TYR A 121 4.63 2.70 -1.72
CA TYR A 121 3.55 3.07 -2.64
C TYR A 121 2.63 1.89 -2.93
N GLU A 122 3.20 0.71 -3.21
CA GLU A 122 2.43 -0.52 -3.42
C GLU A 122 1.69 -0.94 -2.14
N ASN A 123 2.32 -0.76 -0.97
CA ASN A 123 1.70 -1.06 0.33
C ASN A 123 0.52 -0.13 0.63
N ILE A 124 0.66 1.18 0.37
CA ILE A 124 -0.43 2.15 0.51
C ILE A 124 -1.57 1.82 -0.45
N LEU A 125 -1.27 1.54 -1.73
CA LEU A 125 -2.28 1.13 -2.71
C LEU A 125 -3.04 -0.11 -2.25
N ALA A 126 -2.33 -1.13 -1.74
CA ALA A 126 -2.93 -2.35 -1.20
C ALA A 126 -3.85 -2.04 -0.01
N GLY A 127 -3.32 -1.36 1.00
CA GLY A 127 -4.06 -1.06 2.23
C GLY A 127 -5.31 -0.21 1.99
N VAL A 128 -5.17 0.87 1.21
CA VAL A 128 -6.30 1.74 0.87
C VAL A 128 -7.35 0.99 0.05
N SER A 129 -6.92 0.10 -0.88
CA SER A 129 -7.86 -0.72 -1.66
C SER A 129 -8.64 -1.70 -0.79
N ILE A 130 -7.97 -2.36 0.16
CA ILE A 130 -8.62 -3.32 1.07
C ILE A 130 -9.61 -2.59 2.00
N ILE A 131 -9.15 -1.53 2.69
CA ILE A 131 -10.02 -0.84 3.64
C ILE A 131 -11.20 -0.14 2.95
N SER A 132 -11.01 0.45 1.77
CA SER A 132 -12.13 1.07 1.03
C SER A 132 -13.22 0.06 0.71
N GLY A 133 -12.85 -1.16 0.29
CA GLY A 133 -13.82 -2.24 0.07
C GLY A 133 -14.62 -2.58 1.32
N PHE A 134 -13.96 -2.65 2.47
CA PHE A 134 -14.64 -2.94 3.74
C PHE A 134 -15.48 -1.76 4.23
N VAL A 135 -14.99 -0.53 4.09
CA VAL A 135 -15.76 0.68 4.46
C VAL A 135 -17.04 0.80 3.63
N HIS A 136 -16.95 0.58 2.33
CA HIS A 136 -18.13 0.63 1.45
C HIS A 136 -19.16 -0.48 1.78
N GLN A 137 -18.69 -1.62 2.26
CA GLN A 137 -19.57 -2.75 2.57
C GLN A 137 -20.17 -2.69 3.98
N TYR A 138 -19.38 -2.24 4.97
CA TYR A 138 -19.71 -2.38 6.40
C TYR A 138 -19.73 -1.05 7.16
N GLY A 139 -19.28 0.06 6.55
CA GLY A 139 -18.97 1.30 7.24
C GLY A 139 -17.58 1.30 7.89
N GLU A 140 -17.11 2.46 8.36
CA GLU A 140 -15.73 2.62 8.84
C GLU A 140 -15.40 1.72 10.04
N HIS A 141 -16.23 1.75 11.07
CA HIS A 141 -15.96 0.98 12.29
C HIS A 141 -15.89 -0.54 12.04
N ASP A 142 -16.89 -1.08 11.37
CA ASP A 142 -16.96 -2.52 11.10
C ASP A 142 -15.98 -2.92 9.99
N GLY A 143 -15.67 -2.00 9.06
CA GLY A 143 -14.60 -2.14 8.07
C GLY A 143 -13.23 -2.31 8.72
N LEU A 144 -12.95 -1.55 9.78
CA LEU A 144 -11.72 -1.71 10.58
C LEU A 144 -11.67 -3.08 11.28
N MET A 145 -12.80 -3.56 11.82
CA MET A 145 -12.86 -4.91 12.39
C MET A 145 -12.54 -5.97 11.32
N ALA A 146 -13.15 -5.85 10.14
CA ALA A 146 -12.91 -6.78 9.03
C ALA A 146 -11.46 -6.71 8.50
N TYR A 147 -10.85 -5.52 8.48
CA TYR A 147 -9.45 -5.35 8.11
C TYR A 147 -8.51 -6.09 9.07
N ASN A 148 -8.73 -5.92 10.39
CA ASN A 148 -7.86 -6.48 11.42
C ASN A 148 -7.99 -8.01 11.56
N MET A 149 -9.20 -8.57 11.45
CA MET A 149 -9.44 -9.99 11.74
C MET A 149 -9.86 -10.83 10.53
N GLY A 150 -9.90 -10.21 9.35
CA GLY A 150 -10.44 -10.81 8.14
C GLY A 150 -11.97 -10.91 8.16
N VAL A 151 -12.57 -11.13 6.98
CA VAL A 151 -14.04 -11.23 6.85
C VAL A 151 -14.64 -12.34 7.71
N GLY A 152 -14.00 -13.52 7.73
CA GLY A 152 -14.45 -14.65 8.53
C GLY A 152 -14.41 -14.37 10.04
N GLY A 153 -13.34 -13.74 10.51
CA GLY A 153 -13.19 -13.30 11.90
C GLY A 153 -14.25 -12.28 12.30
N TYR A 154 -14.47 -11.27 11.47
CA TYR A 154 -15.51 -10.27 11.66
C TYR A 154 -16.91 -10.89 11.75
N GLN A 155 -17.29 -11.75 10.81
CA GLN A 155 -18.59 -12.43 10.81
C GLN A 155 -18.79 -13.26 12.06
N ASN A 156 -17.78 -14.01 12.51
CA ASN A 156 -17.82 -14.77 13.75
C ASN A 156 -17.95 -13.86 14.98
N ALA A 157 -17.23 -12.73 15.01
CA ALA A 157 -17.33 -11.77 16.11
C ALA A 157 -18.76 -11.23 16.25
N ILE A 158 -19.36 -10.78 15.14
CA ILE A 158 -20.76 -10.29 15.14
C ILE A 158 -21.74 -11.38 15.57
N ALA A 159 -21.60 -12.62 15.05
CA ALA A 159 -22.46 -13.74 15.42
C ALA A 159 -22.37 -14.09 16.92
N ASN A 160 -21.24 -13.83 17.56
CA ASN A 160 -21.00 -14.05 18.98
C ASN A 160 -21.28 -12.81 19.86
N GLY A 161 -21.86 -11.75 19.30
CA GLY A 161 -22.23 -10.53 20.03
C GLY A 161 -21.06 -9.58 20.31
N THR A 162 -19.95 -9.71 19.60
CA THR A 162 -18.81 -8.78 19.66
C THR A 162 -18.98 -7.72 18.57
N TYR A 163 -19.42 -6.53 18.95
CA TYR A 163 -19.73 -5.44 18.02
C TYR A 163 -18.64 -4.36 17.95
N THR A 164 -17.53 -4.54 18.63
CA THR A 164 -16.38 -3.65 18.59
C THR A 164 -15.11 -4.36 19.02
N THR A 165 -13.95 -3.83 18.63
CA THR A 165 -12.62 -4.27 19.07
C THR A 165 -11.82 -3.08 19.55
N THR A 166 -10.80 -3.34 20.39
CA THR A 166 -9.86 -2.30 20.83
C THR A 166 -9.16 -1.65 19.62
N TYR A 167 -8.87 -2.44 18.59
CA TYR A 167 -8.28 -1.94 17.33
C TYR A 167 -9.17 -0.88 16.68
N ALA A 168 -10.43 -1.22 16.41
CA ALA A 168 -11.36 -0.28 15.77
C ALA A 168 -11.61 0.96 16.64
N GLN A 169 -11.79 0.78 17.95
CA GLN A 169 -11.97 1.90 18.89
C GLN A 169 -10.78 2.88 18.88
N ASN A 170 -9.56 2.35 18.94
CA ASN A 170 -8.35 3.18 18.98
C ASN A 170 -8.17 3.98 17.68
N ILE A 171 -8.39 3.35 16.52
CA ILE A 171 -8.28 4.03 15.22
C ILE A 171 -9.34 5.13 15.10
N MET A 172 -10.60 4.81 15.43
CA MET A 172 -11.68 5.80 15.39
C MET A 172 -11.43 6.98 16.34
N ALA A 173 -10.81 6.76 17.50
CA ALA A 173 -10.43 7.82 18.42
C ALA A 173 -9.25 8.66 17.91
N THR A 174 -8.29 8.04 17.18
CA THR A 174 -7.13 8.74 16.60
C THR A 174 -7.54 9.58 15.39
N LYS A 175 -8.50 9.11 14.59
CA LYS A 175 -9.04 9.81 13.43
C LYS A 175 -9.71 11.14 13.80
N SER A 176 -10.27 11.25 15.00
CA SER A 176 -10.99 12.45 15.51
C SER A 176 -10.01 13.52 15.92
#